data_2c400e7249d95d0b9da8fb22f139c234
#
_entry.id   2c400e7249d95d0b9da8fb22f139c234
#
_cell.length_a   1.000
_cell.length_b   1.000
_cell.length_c   1.000
_cell.angle_alpha   90.00
_cell.angle_beta   90.00
_cell.angle_gamma   90.00
#
_symmetry.space_group_name_H-M   'P 1'
#
loop_
_entity.id
_entity.type
_entity.pdbx_description
1 polymer ?
#
loop_
_entity_poly.entity_id
_entity_poly.type
_entity_poly.pdbx_seq_one_letter_code
_entity_poly.pdbx_strand_id
1 'polypeptide(L)'
;MRLKIITLLICILALSACGSKPEITIDSDVNSVSSSHPDLNQDKRFNDGFVGFVVKKENNQVLVTNPNVQDFSANGGEKYYYSAEWYTNVPSNIEIGQKVEVWGADGAKTTQYPGRDTAVDVEVLQTPQPDGANLIEEDAIRKALASKEVAAANYSWPVIKEVKYDISKSRWTIFVTQMSEEKVLEIIVDDK
;
A
#
# COMPACT_ATOMS: atom_id res chain seq x y z
N MET A 1 44.65 36.11 -20.44
CA MET A 1 46.07 35.69 -20.57
C MET A 1 46.45 34.83 -19.38
N ARG A 2 46.91 33.65 -19.63
CA ARG A 2 47.47 32.55 -18.83
C ARG A 2 46.58 31.33 -18.69
N LEU A 3 46.76 30.49 -19.68
CA LEU A 3 46.57 29.08 -19.84
C LEU A 3 47.35 28.31 -18.75
N LYS A 4 46.70 27.37 -18.02
CA LYS A 4 47.43 26.32 -17.30
C LYS A 4 46.86 24.96 -17.68
N ILE A 5 47.63 24.29 -18.49
CA ILE A 5 47.61 22.88 -18.84
C ILE A 5 48.13 22.12 -17.62
N ILE A 6 47.42 21.12 -17.12
CA ILE A 6 47.92 20.09 -16.18
C ILE A 6 47.50 18.74 -16.69
N THR A 7 48.44 18.08 -17.15
CA THR A 7 48.86 16.76 -17.53
C THR A 7 48.12 15.58 -16.89
N LEU A 8 47.71 14.71 -17.78
CA LEU A 8 47.28 13.32 -17.71
C LEU A 8 48.25 12.44 -16.90
N LEU A 9 47.72 11.60 -16.02
CA LEU A 9 48.43 10.40 -15.54
C LEU A 9 47.48 9.19 -15.56
N ILE A 10 47.71 8.33 -16.55
CA ILE A 10 47.04 7.02 -16.70
C ILE A 10 47.83 6.02 -15.87
N CYS A 11 47.15 5.36 -14.89
CA CYS A 11 47.65 4.13 -14.29
C CYS A 11 46.76 2.97 -14.69
N ILE A 12 47.24 2.15 -15.58
CA ILE A 12 46.71 0.83 -15.94
C ILE A 12 47.32 -0.17 -14.98
N LEU A 13 46.49 -0.83 -14.17
CA LEU A 13 46.85 -2.05 -13.41
C LEU A 13 45.98 -3.19 -13.88
N ALA A 14 46.60 -4.04 -14.70
CA ALA A 14 46.06 -5.38 -15.04
C ALA A 14 46.38 -6.35 -13.90
N LEU A 15 45.35 -6.99 -13.34
CA LEU A 15 45.51 -8.16 -12.47
C LEU A 15 44.71 -9.31 -13.07
N SER A 16 45.43 -10.19 -13.71
CA SER A 16 45.02 -11.53 -14.09
C SER A 16 45.04 -12.44 -12.86
N ALA A 17 43.88 -13.04 -12.52
CA ALA A 17 43.78 -14.15 -11.58
C ALA A 17 43.07 -15.30 -12.25
N CYS A 18 43.81 -16.34 -12.60
CA CYS A 18 43.33 -17.71 -12.84
C CYS A 18 42.79 -18.27 -11.52
N GLY A 19 41.56 -18.77 -11.51
CA GLY A 19 40.97 -19.48 -10.39
C GLY A 19 40.23 -20.74 -10.89
N SER A 20 40.74 -21.87 -10.45
CA SER A 20 40.41 -23.26 -10.78
C SER A 20 38.93 -23.60 -10.63
N LYS A 21 38.47 -24.47 -11.56
CA LYS A 21 37.17 -25.12 -11.60
C LYS A 21 37.15 -26.27 -10.55
N PRO A 22 36.15 -26.36 -9.66
CA PRO A 22 35.95 -27.59 -8.93
C PRO A 22 35.11 -28.60 -9.74
N GLU A 23 35.59 -29.80 -9.83
CA GLU A 23 34.97 -30.98 -10.38
C GLU A 23 33.89 -31.46 -9.41
N ILE A 24 32.64 -31.58 -9.87
CA ILE A 24 31.51 -32.10 -9.06
C ILE A 24 31.38 -33.59 -9.33
N THR A 25 31.73 -34.38 -8.35
CA THR A 25 31.37 -35.81 -8.26
C THR A 25 29.88 -35.91 -7.96
N ILE A 26 29.18 -36.65 -8.83
CA ILE A 26 27.77 -37.03 -8.67
C ILE A 26 27.71 -38.23 -7.75
N ASP A 27 27.22 -38.03 -6.52
CA ASP A 27 26.77 -39.14 -5.69
C ASP A 27 25.24 -39.18 -5.72
N SER A 28 24.74 -40.37 -6.11
CA SER A 28 23.32 -40.63 -6.29
C SER A 28 22.74 -41.09 -4.96
N ASP A 29 21.99 -40.20 -4.27
CA ASP A 29 21.05 -40.65 -3.24
C ASP A 29 19.69 -39.98 -3.45
N VAL A 30 18.74 -40.84 -3.83
CA VAL A 30 17.32 -40.58 -3.99
C VAL A 30 16.70 -40.42 -2.60
N ASN A 31 16.25 -39.24 -2.22
CA ASN A 31 15.07 -39.15 -1.34
C ASN A 31 14.36 -37.77 -1.38
N SER A 32 13.07 -37.90 -1.67
CA SER A 32 11.97 -36.94 -1.37
C SER A 32 12.21 -35.46 -1.70
N VAL A 33 11.92 -35.09 -2.95
CA VAL A 33 11.64 -33.70 -3.34
C VAL A 33 10.28 -33.33 -2.78
N SER A 34 10.29 -32.62 -1.66
CA SER A 34 9.21 -31.73 -1.30
C SER A 34 9.20 -30.59 -2.33
N SER A 35 8.23 -30.58 -3.23
CA SER A 35 8.05 -29.55 -4.23
C SER A 35 7.52 -28.29 -3.53
N SER A 36 8.42 -27.50 -2.93
CA SER A 36 8.14 -26.10 -2.72
C SER A 36 8.22 -25.43 -4.09
N HIS A 37 7.08 -25.16 -4.69
CA HIS A 37 7.02 -24.21 -5.80
C HIS A 37 7.61 -22.90 -5.30
N PRO A 38 8.64 -22.33 -5.96
CA PRO A 38 9.00 -20.95 -5.69
C PRO A 38 7.78 -20.10 -6.06
N ASP A 39 7.33 -19.30 -5.11
CA ASP A 39 6.26 -18.35 -5.32
C ASP A 39 6.74 -17.34 -6.37
N LEU A 40 6.27 -17.46 -7.61
CA LEU A 40 6.68 -16.64 -8.74
C LEU A 40 6.30 -15.16 -8.57
N ASN A 41 5.61 -14.82 -7.48
CA ASN A 41 5.18 -13.45 -7.17
C ASN A 41 6.19 -12.67 -6.32
N GLN A 42 7.15 -13.33 -5.65
CA GLN A 42 8.13 -12.62 -4.81
C GLN A 42 9.07 -11.70 -5.61
N ASP A 43 9.35 -12.00 -6.88
CA ASP A 43 10.20 -11.16 -7.73
C ASP A 43 9.56 -9.84 -8.20
N LYS A 44 8.27 -9.64 -7.93
CA LYS A 44 7.55 -8.42 -8.32
C LYS A 44 7.46 -7.37 -7.21
N ARG A 45 7.79 -7.74 -5.97
CA ARG A 45 7.71 -6.89 -4.77
C ARG A 45 9.07 -6.29 -4.46
N PHE A 46 9.45 -5.20 -5.15
CA PHE A 46 10.78 -4.57 -4.96
C PHE A 46 10.88 -3.69 -3.71
N ASN A 47 9.74 -3.26 -3.12
CA ASN A 47 9.68 -2.34 -1.98
C ASN A 47 8.56 -2.76 -1.03
N ASP A 48 8.48 -2.08 0.13
CA ASP A 48 7.32 -2.17 1.00
C ASP A 48 6.07 -1.71 0.25
N GLY A 49 4.98 -2.48 0.35
CA GLY A 49 3.72 -2.15 -0.29
C GLY A 49 3.05 -0.91 0.35
N PHE A 50 2.17 -0.28 -0.40
CA PHE A 50 1.32 0.78 0.12
C PHE A 50 0.13 0.17 0.85
N VAL A 51 0.10 0.31 2.19
CA VAL A 51 -0.98 -0.22 3.02
C VAL A 51 -2.06 0.83 3.24
N GLY A 52 -3.32 0.46 3.02
CA GLY A 52 -4.44 1.36 3.25
C GLY A 52 -5.81 0.69 3.04
N PHE A 53 -6.85 1.52 3.09
CA PHE A 53 -8.21 1.09 2.79
C PHE A 53 -8.64 1.51 1.40
N VAL A 54 -9.32 0.62 0.69
CA VAL A 54 -9.98 0.94 -0.58
C VAL A 54 -11.22 1.79 -0.27
N VAL A 55 -11.20 3.05 -0.67
CA VAL A 55 -12.28 4.01 -0.34
C VAL A 55 -13.12 4.42 -1.55
N LYS A 56 -12.61 4.21 -2.77
CA LYS A 56 -13.34 4.42 -4.03
C LYS A 56 -12.93 3.38 -5.07
N LYS A 57 -13.86 3.12 -6.00
CA LYS A 57 -13.63 2.27 -7.17
C LYS A 57 -14.32 2.92 -8.36
N GLU A 58 -13.54 3.34 -9.36
CA GLU A 58 -14.00 4.06 -10.54
C GLU A 58 -13.21 3.62 -11.77
N ASN A 59 -13.87 3.43 -12.92
CA ASN A 59 -13.21 3.15 -14.20
C ASN A 59 -12.10 2.10 -14.14
N ASN A 60 -12.34 1.00 -13.42
CA ASN A 60 -11.36 -0.07 -13.21
C ASN A 60 -10.10 0.34 -12.43
N GLN A 61 -10.20 1.39 -11.63
CA GLN A 61 -9.17 1.86 -10.70
C GLN A 61 -9.73 1.84 -9.28
N VAL A 62 -8.85 1.70 -8.31
CA VAL A 62 -9.21 1.85 -6.89
C VAL A 62 -8.39 2.98 -6.26
N LEU A 63 -9.03 3.75 -5.39
CA LEU A 63 -8.35 4.70 -4.52
C LEU A 63 -8.07 4.02 -3.19
N VAL A 64 -6.80 3.96 -2.83
CA VAL A 64 -6.35 3.46 -1.53
C VAL A 64 -5.84 4.63 -0.71
N THR A 65 -6.30 4.75 0.55
CA THR A 65 -5.89 5.81 1.48
C THR A 65 -5.25 5.21 2.73
N ASN A 66 -4.09 5.75 3.12
CA ASN A 66 -3.39 5.32 4.33
C ASN A 66 -3.95 6.04 5.56
N PRO A 67 -4.29 5.32 6.66
CA PRO A 67 -4.85 5.92 7.89
C PRO A 67 -3.86 6.79 8.68
N ASN A 68 -2.57 6.65 8.44
CA ASN A 68 -1.53 7.31 9.21
C ASN A 68 -1.37 8.77 8.78
N VAL A 69 -1.65 9.70 9.70
CA VAL A 69 -1.43 11.11 9.47
C VAL A 69 0.07 11.44 9.50
N GLN A 70 0.48 12.31 8.59
CA GLN A 70 1.81 12.91 8.56
C GLN A 70 1.67 14.42 8.75
N ASP A 71 2.58 15.03 9.51
CA ASP A 71 2.62 16.47 9.76
C ASP A 71 3.83 17.07 9.04
N PHE A 72 3.57 17.84 8.01
CA PHE A 72 4.59 18.58 7.25
C PHE A 72 4.59 20.07 7.54
N SER A 73 3.84 20.55 8.54
CA SER A 73 3.69 21.98 8.86
C SER A 73 5.01 22.66 9.21
N ALA A 74 5.95 21.94 9.80
CA ALA A 74 7.28 22.47 10.10
C ALA A 74 8.08 22.90 8.84
N ASN A 75 7.73 22.34 7.67
CA ASN A 75 8.34 22.63 6.39
C ASN A 75 7.39 23.43 5.44
N GLY A 76 6.33 24.02 5.99
CA GLY A 76 5.33 24.78 5.22
C GLY A 76 4.35 23.90 4.43
N GLY A 77 4.29 22.60 4.70
CA GLY A 77 3.33 21.67 4.13
C GLY A 77 2.08 21.47 5.00
N GLU A 78 1.27 20.48 4.63
CA GLU A 78 0.01 20.16 5.32
C GLU A 78 0.26 19.53 6.70
N LYS A 79 -0.51 19.97 7.71
CA LYS A 79 -0.48 19.41 9.07
C LYS A 79 -1.20 18.06 9.13
N TYR A 80 -2.28 17.92 8.39
CA TYR A 80 -3.09 16.69 8.34
C TYR A 80 -2.97 16.05 6.97
N TYR A 81 -1.77 15.55 6.64
CA TYR A 81 -1.51 14.88 5.39
C TYR A 81 -1.77 13.37 5.53
N TYR A 82 -2.56 12.82 4.62
CA TYR A 82 -2.80 11.38 4.50
C TYR A 82 -2.41 10.94 3.10
N SER A 83 -1.53 9.97 2.99
CA SER A 83 -1.15 9.42 1.69
C SER A 83 -2.35 8.76 1.02
N ALA A 84 -2.54 9.03 -0.26
CA ALA A 84 -3.61 8.47 -1.07
C ALA A 84 -3.12 8.22 -2.50
N GLU A 85 -3.44 7.05 -3.05
CA GLU A 85 -3.01 6.67 -4.40
C GLU A 85 -4.13 5.96 -5.17
N TRP A 86 -4.30 6.34 -6.43
CA TRP A 86 -5.12 5.62 -7.39
C TRP A 86 -4.29 4.54 -8.05
N TYR A 87 -4.79 3.30 -8.01
CA TYR A 87 -4.15 2.16 -8.64
C TYR A 87 -4.97 1.65 -9.82
N THR A 88 -4.31 1.48 -10.99
CA THR A 88 -4.80 0.70 -12.13
C THR A 88 -4.34 -0.75 -12.02
N ASN A 89 -4.84 -1.61 -12.90
CA ASN A 89 -4.44 -3.02 -12.98
C ASN A 89 -4.66 -3.82 -11.68
N VAL A 90 -5.68 -3.45 -10.92
CA VAL A 90 -6.07 -4.18 -9.71
C VAL A 90 -6.97 -5.37 -10.05
N PRO A 91 -6.91 -6.49 -9.30
CA PRO A 91 -7.83 -7.60 -9.44
C PRO A 91 -9.29 -7.16 -9.31
N SER A 92 -10.19 -7.75 -10.09
CA SER A 92 -11.61 -7.35 -10.13
C SER A 92 -12.37 -7.60 -8.82
N ASN A 93 -11.87 -8.50 -7.99
CA ASN A 93 -12.41 -8.84 -6.66
C ASN A 93 -12.00 -7.87 -5.55
N ILE A 94 -11.19 -6.87 -5.85
CA ILE A 94 -10.88 -5.80 -4.87
C ILE A 94 -12.08 -4.86 -4.77
N GLU A 95 -12.59 -4.70 -3.54
CA GLU A 95 -13.82 -3.96 -3.25
C GLU A 95 -13.61 -2.85 -2.22
N ILE A 96 -14.50 -1.84 -2.25
CA ILE A 96 -14.53 -0.75 -1.26
C ILE A 96 -14.70 -1.33 0.14
N GLY A 97 -13.94 -0.80 1.11
CA GLY A 97 -13.93 -1.22 2.51
C GLY A 97 -12.78 -2.15 2.84
N GLN A 98 -12.21 -2.85 1.87
CA GLN A 98 -11.09 -3.75 2.11
C GLN A 98 -9.83 -2.99 2.53
N LYS A 99 -9.10 -3.57 3.47
CA LYS A 99 -7.73 -3.18 3.78
C LYS A 99 -6.79 -3.96 2.87
N VAL A 100 -5.93 -3.26 2.17
CA VAL A 100 -5.03 -3.86 1.17
C VAL A 100 -3.60 -3.41 1.37
N GLU A 101 -2.67 -4.22 0.90
CA GLU A 101 -1.31 -3.83 0.59
C GLU A 101 -1.12 -3.91 -0.92
N VAL A 102 -0.63 -2.82 -1.53
CA VAL A 102 -0.49 -2.69 -2.97
C VAL A 102 0.95 -2.39 -3.32
N TRP A 103 1.56 -3.21 -4.17
CA TRP A 103 2.87 -2.96 -4.75
C TRP A 103 2.69 -2.31 -6.12
N GLY A 104 3.21 -1.10 -6.24
CA GLY A 104 3.20 -0.35 -7.50
C GLY A 104 4.32 -0.77 -8.44
N ALA A 105 4.18 -0.46 -9.73
CA ALA A 105 5.28 -0.58 -10.67
C ALA A 105 6.37 0.42 -10.31
N ASP A 106 7.66 0.00 -10.47
CA ASP A 106 8.80 0.90 -10.32
C ASP A 106 8.73 2.03 -11.37
N GLY A 107 8.07 3.09 -11.01
CA GLY A 107 7.85 4.26 -11.85
C GLY A 107 8.04 5.56 -11.08
N ALA A 108 8.15 6.67 -11.80
CA ALA A 108 8.17 7.99 -11.20
C ALA A 108 6.84 8.22 -10.48
N LYS A 109 6.88 8.30 -9.15
CA LYS A 109 5.69 8.70 -8.37
C LYS A 109 5.25 10.08 -8.86
N THR A 110 3.97 10.21 -9.15
CA THR A 110 3.42 11.50 -9.57
C THR A 110 3.48 12.48 -8.41
N THR A 111 3.77 13.75 -8.70
CA THR A 111 3.77 14.84 -7.69
C THR A 111 2.38 15.36 -7.39
N GLN A 112 1.35 14.84 -8.05
CA GLN A 112 -0.05 15.21 -7.83
C GLN A 112 -0.64 14.46 -6.64
N TYR A 113 -1.69 15.03 -6.03
CA TYR A 113 -2.48 14.37 -5.01
C TYR A 113 -3.93 14.15 -5.48
N PRO A 114 -4.51 12.97 -5.30
CA PRO A 114 -3.85 11.69 -4.95
C PRO A 114 -2.81 11.27 -5.97
N GLY A 115 -1.81 10.49 -5.52
CA GLY A 115 -0.85 9.84 -6.41
C GLY A 115 -1.53 8.90 -7.41
N ARG A 116 -0.79 8.44 -8.43
CA ARG A 116 -1.25 7.45 -9.40
C ARG A 116 -0.16 6.45 -9.67
N ASP A 117 -0.53 5.17 -9.68
CA ASP A 117 0.38 4.07 -9.99
C ASP A 117 -0.35 2.92 -10.68
N THR A 118 0.43 1.95 -11.16
CA THR A 118 -0.07 0.70 -11.71
C THR A 118 0.29 -0.42 -10.75
N ALA A 119 -0.73 -1.13 -10.23
CA ALA A 119 -0.47 -2.26 -9.35
C ALA A 119 0.22 -3.40 -10.09
N VAL A 120 1.29 -3.93 -9.50
CA VAL A 120 1.96 -5.17 -9.94
C VAL A 120 1.54 -6.35 -9.08
N ASP A 121 1.16 -6.08 -7.82
CA ASP A 121 0.57 -7.05 -6.92
C ASP A 121 -0.36 -6.37 -5.91
N VAL A 122 -1.36 -7.11 -5.41
CA VAL A 122 -2.33 -6.63 -4.42
C VAL A 122 -2.66 -7.77 -3.47
N GLU A 123 -2.50 -7.53 -2.18
CA GLU A 123 -2.88 -8.46 -1.12
C GLU A 123 -3.99 -7.85 -0.26
N VAL A 124 -5.07 -8.62 -0.03
CA VAL A 124 -6.11 -8.23 0.91
C VAL A 124 -5.69 -8.63 2.32
N LEU A 125 -5.52 -7.64 3.18
CA LEU A 125 -5.15 -7.85 4.58
C LEU A 125 -6.41 -8.18 5.37
N GLN A 126 -6.56 -9.45 5.74
CA GLN A 126 -7.73 -9.92 6.47
C GLN A 126 -7.73 -9.39 7.90
N THR A 127 -8.81 -8.72 8.29
CA THR A 127 -9.08 -8.37 9.68
C THR A 127 -9.98 -9.45 10.28
N PRO A 128 -9.59 -10.10 11.40
CA PRO A 128 -10.46 -11.07 12.07
C PRO A 128 -11.79 -10.42 12.45
N GLN A 129 -12.89 -11.10 12.18
CA GLN A 129 -14.22 -10.63 12.62
C GLN A 129 -14.26 -10.61 14.14
N PRO A 130 -14.66 -9.49 14.78
CA PRO A 130 -14.81 -9.43 16.23
C PRO A 130 -15.86 -10.41 16.74
N ASP A 131 -15.66 -10.94 17.96
CA ASP A 131 -16.63 -11.82 18.60
C ASP A 131 -18.00 -11.14 18.70
N GLY A 132 -19.03 -11.86 18.26
CA GLY A 132 -20.40 -11.38 18.27
C GLY A 132 -20.78 -10.37 17.19
N ALA A 133 -19.85 -10.02 16.29
CA ALA A 133 -20.19 -9.19 15.14
C ALA A 133 -20.87 -10.02 14.04
N ASN A 134 -21.92 -9.45 13.42
CA ASN A 134 -22.57 -10.01 12.23
C ASN A 134 -21.90 -9.52 10.94
N LEU A 135 -21.52 -8.24 10.92
CA LEU A 135 -20.78 -7.65 9.81
C LEU A 135 -19.28 -7.88 9.99
N ILE A 136 -18.59 -8.07 8.89
CA ILE A 136 -17.13 -7.93 8.85
C ILE A 136 -16.75 -6.46 8.75
N GLU A 137 -15.49 -6.12 9.09
CA GLU A 137 -14.97 -4.75 9.10
C GLU A 137 -15.17 -4.04 7.75
N GLU A 138 -14.89 -4.72 6.64
CA GLU A 138 -15.02 -4.16 5.29
C GLU A 138 -16.45 -3.77 4.94
N ASP A 139 -17.46 -4.53 5.39
CA ASP A 139 -18.87 -4.22 5.17
C ASP A 139 -19.31 -3.01 6.00
N ALA A 140 -18.82 -2.91 7.24
CA ALA A 140 -19.08 -1.77 8.10
C ALA A 140 -18.45 -0.48 7.50
N ILE A 141 -17.23 -0.54 6.99
CA ILE A 141 -16.56 0.57 6.29
C ILE A 141 -17.37 0.96 5.05
N ARG A 142 -17.78 -0.01 4.23
CA ARG A 142 -18.56 0.25 3.01
C ARG A 142 -19.88 0.96 3.32
N LYS A 143 -20.60 0.53 4.36
CA LYS A 143 -21.81 1.21 4.83
C LYS A 143 -21.53 2.62 5.33
N ALA A 144 -20.43 2.83 6.06
CA ALA A 144 -20.04 4.15 6.56
C ALA A 144 -19.73 5.12 5.41
N LEU A 145 -18.96 4.68 4.41
CA LEU A 145 -18.62 5.50 3.23
C LEU A 145 -19.85 5.87 2.40
N ALA A 146 -20.89 5.03 2.40
CA ALA A 146 -22.17 5.30 1.75
C ALA A 146 -23.16 6.10 2.60
N SER A 147 -22.78 6.55 3.80
CA SER A 147 -23.66 7.26 4.73
C SER A 147 -23.99 8.68 4.25
N LYS A 148 -25.09 9.24 4.77
CA LYS A 148 -25.49 10.62 4.50
C LYS A 148 -24.50 11.64 5.06
N GLU A 149 -23.86 11.31 6.17
CA GLU A 149 -22.87 12.15 6.84
C GLU A 149 -21.63 12.33 5.98
N VAL A 150 -21.10 11.24 5.39
CA VAL A 150 -19.96 11.29 4.46
C VAL A 150 -20.36 12.00 3.16
N ALA A 151 -21.56 11.72 2.64
CA ALA A 151 -22.07 12.40 1.47
C ALA A 151 -22.22 13.92 1.69
N ALA A 152 -22.73 14.34 2.88
CA ALA A 152 -22.88 15.75 3.23
C ALA A 152 -21.55 16.46 3.46
N ALA A 153 -20.51 15.74 3.90
CA ALA A 153 -19.15 16.27 4.05
C ALA A 153 -18.48 16.53 2.70
N ASN A 154 -18.99 15.90 1.63
CA ASN A 154 -18.49 16.02 0.26
C ASN A 154 -16.98 15.73 0.15
N TYR A 155 -16.50 14.72 0.84
CA TYR A 155 -15.09 14.32 0.81
C TYR A 155 -14.71 13.77 -0.56
N SER A 156 -13.77 14.45 -1.22
CA SER A 156 -13.23 14.01 -2.51
C SER A 156 -12.43 12.73 -2.35
N TRP A 157 -11.68 12.61 -1.27
CA TRP A 157 -10.78 11.49 -0.97
C TRP A 157 -10.88 11.11 0.50
N PRO A 158 -11.96 10.38 0.90
CA PRO A 158 -12.15 9.99 2.29
C PRO A 158 -11.01 9.10 2.78
N VAL A 159 -10.68 9.23 4.05
CA VAL A 159 -9.69 8.42 4.76
C VAL A 159 -10.35 7.72 5.93
N ILE A 160 -10.24 6.40 5.98
CA ILE A 160 -10.65 5.62 7.13
C ILE A 160 -9.54 5.68 8.18
N LYS A 161 -9.75 6.45 9.22
CA LYS A 161 -8.75 6.73 10.25
C LYS A 161 -8.68 5.64 11.30
N GLU A 162 -9.86 5.15 11.71
CA GLU A 162 -9.99 4.13 12.74
C GLU A 162 -11.32 3.40 12.58
N VAL A 163 -11.35 2.12 12.96
CA VAL A 163 -12.55 1.29 13.00
C VAL A 163 -12.65 0.63 14.36
N LYS A 164 -13.83 0.70 15.00
CA LYS A 164 -14.08 0.10 16.30
C LYS A 164 -15.39 -0.67 16.30
N TYR A 165 -15.39 -1.82 16.95
CA TYR A 165 -16.61 -2.58 17.23
C TYR A 165 -16.93 -2.54 18.72
N ASP A 166 -18.18 -2.19 19.07
CA ASP A 166 -18.71 -2.24 20.43
C ASP A 166 -19.69 -3.41 20.55
N ILE A 167 -19.21 -4.52 21.11
CA ILE A 167 -20.02 -5.73 21.29
C ILE A 167 -21.23 -5.48 22.19
N SER A 168 -21.12 -4.59 23.18
CA SER A 168 -22.23 -4.31 24.11
C SER A 168 -23.40 -3.59 23.45
N LYS A 169 -23.16 -2.88 22.36
CA LYS A 169 -24.13 -2.13 21.58
C LYS A 169 -24.43 -2.75 20.23
N SER A 170 -23.70 -3.81 19.85
CA SER A 170 -23.73 -4.40 18.50
C SER A 170 -23.60 -3.32 17.42
N ARG A 171 -22.51 -2.56 17.49
CA ARG A 171 -22.27 -1.40 16.61
C ARG A 171 -20.82 -1.26 16.22
N TRP A 172 -20.64 -0.83 14.99
CA TRP A 172 -19.37 -0.35 14.47
C TRP A 172 -19.32 1.17 14.56
N THR A 173 -18.14 1.71 14.88
CA THR A 173 -17.84 3.14 14.77
C THR A 173 -16.68 3.31 13.82
N ILE A 174 -16.92 4.01 12.71
CA ILE A 174 -15.93 4.28 11.70
C ILE A 174 -15.57 5.77 11.72
N PHE A 175 -14.31 6.08 11.93
CA PHE A 175 -13.78 7.43 11.93
C PHE A 175 -13.29 7.80 10.55
N VAL A 176 -13.93 8.81 9.93
CA VAL A 176 -13.67 9.22 8.55
C VAL A 176 -13.22 10.67 8.51
N THR A 177 -12.17 10.95 7.76
CA THR A 177 -11.67 12.31 7.50
C THR A 177 -11.19 12.44 6.04
N GLN A 178 -10.48 13.48 5.68
CA GLN A 178 -9.69 13.62 4.44
C GLN A 178 -8.44 14.46 4.67
N MET A 179 -7.57 14.57 3.67
CA MET A 179 -6.39 15.43 3.70
C MET A 179 -6.78 16.89 4.00
N SER A 180 -5.94 17.59 4.77
CA SER A 180 -6.11 18.97 5.23
C SER A 180 -7.28 19.21 6.20
N GLU A 181 -7.98 18.14 6.63
CA GLU A 181 -9.09 18.26 7.57
C GLU A 181 -8.66 17.85 8.99
N GLU A 182 -8.84 18.74 9.96
CA GLU A 182 -8.73 18.41 11.38
C GLU A 182 -9.94 17.64 11.87
N LYS A 183 -11.11 17.93 11.28
CA LYS A 183 -12.38 17.31 11.65
C LYS A 183 -12.40 15.84 11.25
N VAL A 184 -12.79 15.01 12.20
CA VAL A 184 -13.06 13.60 11.98
C VAL A 184 -14.55 13.35 12.17
N LEU A 185 -15.19 12.72 11.19
CA LEU A 185 -16.57 12.27 11.30
C LEU A 185 -16.58 10.93 12.03
N GLU A 186 -17.49 10.81 12.97
CA GLU A 186 -17.80 9.55 13.66
C GLU A 186 -19.08 8.98 13.04
N ILE A 187 -18.95 7.88 12.30
CA ILE A 187 -20.07 7.22 11.62
C ILE A 187 -20.42 5.95 12.36
N ILE A 188 -21.65 5.89 12.81
CA ILE A 188 -22.20 4.72 13.50
C ILE A 188 -22.89 3.80 12.49
N VAL A 189 -22.49 2.53 12.49
CA VAL A 189 -23.09 1.48 11.66
C VAL A 189 -23.65 0.40 12.56
N ASP A 190 -24.97 0.20 12.52
CA ASP A 190 -25.60 -0.89 13.24
C ASP A 190 -25.21 -2.23 12.63
N ASP A 191 -24.87 -3.18 13.49
CA ASP A 191 -24.39 -4.51 13.14
C ASP A 191 -25.57 -5.46 12.85
N LYS A 192 -26.24 -5.21 11.68
CA LYS A 192 -27.44 -5.97 11.27
C LYS A 192 -27.30 -6.44 9.82
#